data_538e98b548df0b85752ff596a71f8731
#
_entry.id   538e98b548df0b85752ff596a71f8731
#
_cell.length_a   1.000
_cell.length_b   1.000
_cell.length_c   1.000
_cell.angle_alpha   90.00
_cell.angle_beta   90.00
_cell.angle_gamma   90.00
#
_symmetry.space_group_name_H-M   'P 1'
#
loop_
_entity.id
_entity.type
_entity.pdbx_description
1 polymer ?
#
loop_
_entity_poly.entity_id
_entity_poly.type
_entity_poly.pdbx_seq_one_letter_code
_entity_poly.pdbx_strand_id
1 'polypeptide(L)'
;MTARLQALAEDDRHAVFVAVEADGQVVGWIHVYLCLQVIADREAEIGGLVVDEMHRSRGVGARLVREAEDWARARSCGGMTVRTNVVRERAHAFYRRLGFREVKVQRVFYKSLQEER
;
A
#
# COMPACT_ATOMS: atom_id res chain seq x y z
N MET A 1 17.18 -4.67 15.09
CA MET A 1 17.22 -5.29 13.78
C MET A 1 16.57 -4.38 12.75
N THR A 2 17.25 -4.17 11.65
CA THR A 2 16.81 -3.22 10.65
C THR A 2 16.63 -3.91 9.30
N ALA A 3 15.41 -3.94 8.81
CA ALA A 3 15.14 -4.40 7.46
C ALA A 3 15.55 -3.32 6.47
N ARG A 4 16.08 -3.74 5.34
CA ARG A 4 16.44 -2.86 4.23
C ARG A 4 15.28 -2.83 3.24
N LEU A 5 14.94 -1.64 2.75
CA LEU A 5 13.92 -1.51 1.71
C LEU A 5 14.57 -1.53 0.33
N GLN A 6 13.92 -2.21 -0.60
CA GLN A 6 14.37 -2.20 -1.99
C GLN A 6 13.19 -2.32 -2.93
N ALA A 7 13.34 -1.76 -4.13
CA ALA A 7 12.34 -1.91 -5.17
C ALA A 7 12.46 -3.30 -5.79
N LEU A 8 11.36 -4.04 -5.79
CA LEU A 8 11.30 -5.34 -6.45
C LEU A 8 10.88 -5.17 -7.91
N ALA A 9 9.91 -4.28 -8.15
CA ALA A 9 9.46 -3.93 -9.47
C ALA A 9 9.05 -2.45 -9.45
N GLU A 10 9.38 -1.73 -10.51
CA GLU A 10 9.04 -0.30 -10.55
C GLU A 10 8.95 0.15 -12.00
N ASP A 11 7.86 0.85 -12.33
CA ASP A 11 7.72 1.56 -13.60
C ASP A 11 7.00 2.89 -13.34
N ASP A 12 6.56 3.57 -14.40
CA ASP A 12 5.93 4.89 -14.24
C ASP A 12 4.55 4.83 -13.61
N ARG A 13 3.94 3.66 -13.53
CA ARG A 13 2.56 3.51 -13.09
C ARG A 13 2.41 2.79 -11.77
N HIS A 14 3.34 1.92 -11.43
CA HIS A 14 3.26 1.19 -10.16
C HIS A 14 4.63 0.73 -9.72
N ALA A 15 4.72 0.39 -8.44
CA ALA A 15 5.94 -0.14 -7.85
C ALA A 15 5.59 -1.13 -6.75
N VAL A 16 6.49 -2.07 -6.54
CA VAL A 16 6.46 -2.98 -5.40
C VAL A 16 7.77 -2.80 -4.65
N PHE A 17 7.68 -2.46 -3.37
CA PHE A 17 8.85 -2.36 -2.50
C PHE A 17 8.79 -3.49 -1.48
N VAL A 18 9.94 -4.03 -1.15
CA VAL A 18 10.06 -5.09 -0.16
C VAL A 18 10.99 -4.66 0.97
N ALA A 19 10.74 -5.17 2.16
CA ALA A 19 11.61 -5.02 3.31
C ALA A 19 12.38 -6.34 3.48
N VAL A 20 13.69 -6.26 3.50
CA VAL A 20 14.57 -7.43 3.50
C VAL A 20 15.48 -7.38 4.72
N GLU A 21 15.50 -8.48 5.47
CA GLU A 21 16.41 -8.64 6.60
C GLU A 21 17.84 -8.87 6.14
N ALA A 22 18.78 -8.75 7.07
CA ALA A 22 20.19 -8.95 6.78
C ALA A 22 20.48 -10.34 6.24
N ASP A 23 19.69 -11.34 6.59
CA ASP A 23 19.82 -12.71 6.11
C ASP A 23 19.19 -12.95 4.74
N GLY A 24 18.62 -11.90 4.14
CA GLY A 24 17.97 -11.99 2.83
C GLY A 24 16.48 -12.34 2.88
N GLN A 25 15.92 -12.55 4.07
CA GLN A 25 14.51 -12.88 4.20
C GLN A 25 13.64 -11.66 3.96
N VAL A 26 12.62 -11.80 3.10
CA VAL A 26 11.61 -10.76 2.88
C VAL A 26 10.61 -10.80 4.03
N VAL A 27 10.46 -9.69 4.72
CA VAL A 27 9.59 -9.60 5.90
C VAL A 27 8.40 -8.68 5.70
N GLY A 28 8.30 -8.07 4.53
CA GLY A 28 7.15 -7.25 4.20
C GLY A 28 7.23 -6.72 2.79
N TRP A 29 6.08 -6.29 2.26
CA TRP A 29 6.04 -5.68 0.93
C TRP A 29 4.86 -4.72 0.84
N ILE A 30 4.96 -3.79 -0.11
CA ILE A 30 3.89 -2.86 -0.43
C ILE A 30 3.80 -2.71 -1.95
N HIS A 31 2.58 -2.67 -2.45
CA HIS A 31 2.30 -2.37 -3.85
C HIS A 31 1.59 -1.02 -3.90
N VAL A 32 2.10 -0.11 -4.71
CA VAL A 32 1.53 1.22 -4.91
C VAL A 32 1.38 1.46 -6.40
N TYR A 33 0.31 2.15 -6.79
CA TYR A 33 0.07 2.43 -8.19
C TYR A 33 -0.67 3.76 -8.36
N LEU A 34 -0.59 4.31 -9.57
CA LEU A 34 -1.29 5.54 -9.92
C LEU A 34 -2.75 5.24 -10.23
N CYS A 35 -3.63 6.04 -9.65
CA CYS A 35 -5.04 6.06 -10.02
C CYS A 35 -5.21 7.07 -11.13
N LEU A 36 -5.57 6.58 -12.33
CA LEU A 36 -5.81 7.45 -13.47
C LEU A 36 -7.29 7.79 -13.49
N GLN A 37 -7.62 8.98 -13.01
CA GLN A 37 -8.97 9.50 -13.10
C GLN A 37 -9.02 10.61 -14.14
N VAL A 38 -10.06 10.58 -14.95
CA VAL A 38 -10.19 11.49 -16.10
C VAL A 38 -10.33 12.96 -15.66
N ILE A 39 -10.83 13.20 -14.46
CA ILE A 39 -11.19 14.55 -14.01
C ILE A 39 -10.45 14.99 -12.74
N ALA A 40 -9.70 14.10 -12.12
CA ALA A 40 -9.08 14.40 -10.83
C ALA A 40 -7.59 14.61 -10.98
N ASP A 41 -7.01 15.29 -9.99
CA ASP A 41 -5.58 15.37 -9.84
C ASP A 41 -4.98 13.97 -9.72
N ARG A 42 -3.71 13.87 -10.05
CA ARG A 42 -3.00 12.59 -9.96
C ARG A 42 -2.97 12.11 -8.53
N GLU A 43 -3.40 10.87 -8.32
CA GLU A 43 -3.41 10.24 -7.01
C GLU A 43 -2.79 8.85 -7.09
N ALA A 44 -2.29 8.37 -5.95
CA ALA A 44 -1.77 7.01 -5.84
C ALA A 44 -2.65 6.19 -4.92
N GLU A 45 -2.60 4.88 -5.08
CA GLU A 45 -3.32 3.97 -4.21
C GLU A 45 -2.39 2.85 -3.75
N ILE A 46 -2.50 2.49 -2.48
CA ILE A 46 -1.83 1.31 -1.96
C ILE A 46 -2.70 0.11 -2.33
N GLY A 47 -2.17 -0.77 -3.18
CA GLY A 47 -2.86 -1.97 -3.63
C GLY A 47 -2.72 -3.13 -2.69
N GLY A 48 -1.67 -3.13 -1.87
CA GLY A 48 -1.47 -4.15 -0.86
C GLY A 48 -0.31 -3.79 0.05
N LEU A 49 -0.42 -4.18 1.30
CA LEU A 49 0.65 -4.03 2.30
C LEU A 49 0.60 -5.24 3.20
N VAL A 50 1.71 -5.96 3.24
CA VAL A 50 1.83 -7.14 4.10
C VAL A 50 3.13 -7.03 4.87
N VAL A 51 3.07 -7.30 6.17
CA VAL A 51 4.25 -7.40 7.02
C VAL A 51 4.15 -8.74 7.76
N ASP A 52 5.26 -9.48 7.73
CA ASP A 52 5.34 -10.74 8.45
C ASP A 52 4.96 -10.53 9.92
N GLU A 53 4.15 -11.44 10.44
CA GLU A 53 3.61 -11.33 11.79
C GLU A 53 4.69 -11.16 12.85
N MET A 54 5.82 -11.83 12.70
CA MET A 54 6.94 -11.73 13.62
C MET A 54 7.63 -10.37 13.58
N HIS A 55 7.38 -9.58 12.55
CA HIS A 55 8.02 -8.28 12.34
C HIS A 55 7.05 -7.11 12.50
N ARG A 56 5.81 -7.37 12.87
CA ARG A 56 4.84 -6.32 13.13
C ARG A 56 5.26 -5.51 14.36
N SER A 57 4.84 -4.26 14.41
CA SER A 57 5.17 -3.32 15.49
C SER A 57 6.65 -2.94 15.57
N ARG A 58 7.43 -3.22 14.54
CA ARG A 58 8.83 -2.82 14.43
C ARG A 58 9.03 -1.70 13.42
N GLY A 59 7.95 -1.07 12.97
CA GLY A 59 8.03 0.05 12.05
C GLY A 59 8.22 -0.32 10.59
N VAL A 60 8.23 -1.59 10.25
CA VAL A 60 8.42 -2.04 8.85
C VAL A 60 7.28 -1.54 7.96
N GLY A 61 6.03 -1.69 8.42
CA GLY A 61 4.88 -1.22 7.66
C GLY A 61 4.91 0.29 7.42
N ALA A 62 5.25 1.06 8.45
CA ALA A 62 5.34 2.51 8.33
C ALA A 62 6.45 2.93 7.36
N ARG A 63 7.58 2.23 7.37
CA ARG A 63 8.66 2.52 6.43
C ARG A 63 8.26 2.19 5.00
N LEU A 64 7.55 1.08 4.79
CA LEU A 64 7.04 0.73 3.46
C LEU A 64 6.05 1.76 2.96
N VAL A 65 5.15 2.22 3.80
CA VAL A 65 4.19 3.28 3.41
C VAL A 65 4.93 4.56 3.05
N ARG A 66 5.94 4.95 3.83
CA ARG A 66 6.74 6.14 3.51
C ARG A 66 7.43 6.02 2.16
N GLU A 67 7.97 4.84 1.86
CA GLU A 67 8.59 4.60 0.55
C GLU A 67 7.58 4.76 -0.57
N ALA A 68 6.37 4.24 -0.38
CA ALA A 68 5.29 4.40 -1.35
C ALA A 68 4.88 5.86 -1.49
N GLU A 69 4.84 6.61 -0.40
CA GLU A 69 4.53 8.04 -0.44
C GLU A 69 5.60 8.82 -1.22
N ASP A 70 6.86 8.50 -1.01
CA ASP A 70 7.96 9.15 -1.74
C ASP A 70 7.87 8.85 -3.23
N TRP A 71 7.54 7.60 -3.57
CA TRP A 71 7.31 7.22 -4.96
C TRP A 71 6.19 8.04 -5.59
N ALA A 72 5.09 8.20 -4.85
CA ALA A 72 3.93 8.97 -5.32
C ALA A 72 4.27 10.46 -5.47
N ARG A 73 5.00 11.02 -4.51
CA ARG A 73 5.42 12.43 -4.58
C ARG A 73 6.32 12.68 -5.78
N ALA A 74 7.22 11.76 -6.07
CA ALA A 74 8.10 11.87 -7.24
C ALA A 74 7.32 11.90 -8.54
N ARG A 75 6.09 11.42 -8.54
CA ARG A 75 5.20 11.42 -9.70
C ARG A 75 4.11 12.48 -9.63
N SER A 76 4.31 13.44 -8.75
CA SER A 76 3.41 14.60 -8.60
C SER A 76 2.00 14.24 -8.13
N CYS A 77 1.88 13.15 -7.35
CA CYS A 77 0.60 12.79 -6.75
C CYS A 77 0.29 13.74 -5.59
N GLY A 78 -0.95 14.21 -5.54
CA GLY A 78 -1.40 15.10 -4.47
C GLY A 78 -1.95 14.35 -3.26
N GLY A 79 -2.22 13.06 -3.39
CA GLY A 79 -2.77 12.27 -2.31
C GLY A 79 -2.57 10.79 -2.52
N MET A 80 -2.86 10.03 -1.48
CA MET A 80 -2.73 8.58 -1.50
C MET A 80 -3.92 7.95 -0.78
N THR A 81 -4.48 6.94 -1.40
CA THR A 81 -5.65 6.22 -0.90
C THR A 81 -5.26 4.79 -0.54
N VAL A 82 -5.88 4.26 0.49
CA VAL A 82 -5.83 2.83 0.79
C VAL A 82 -7.24 2.37 1.12
N ARG A 83 -7.60 1.18 0.65
CA ARG A 83 -8.90 0.58 0.94
C ARG A 83 -8.71 -0.55 1.94
N THR A 84 -9.49 -0.51 3.02
CA THR A 84 -9.45 -1.55 4.04
C THR A 84 -10.86 -2.03 4.31
N ASN A 85 -10.97 -3.30 4.72
CA ASN A 85 -12.24 -3.84 5.15
C ASN A 85 -12.67 -3.15 6.45
N VAL A 86 -13.95 -2.80 6.57
CA VAL A 86 -14.48 -2.05 7.73
C VAL A 86 -14.28 -2.79 9.06
N VAL A 87 -14.13 -4.12 9.03
CA VAL A 87 -13.93 -4.90 10.26
C VAL A 87 -12.47 -4.98 10.69
N ARG A 88 -11.53 -4.43 9.92
CA ARG A 88 -10.10 -4.48 10.23
C ARG A 88 -9.67 -3.27 11.06
N GLU A 89 -10.05 -3.24 12.31
CA GLU A 89 -9.77 -2.10 13.19
C GLU A 89 -8.28 -1.83 13.37
N ARG A 90 -7.47 -2.87 13.39
CA ARG A 90 -6.02 -2.75 13.54
C ARG A 90 -5.40 -2.00 12.37
N ALA A 91 -5.84 -2.32 11.16
CA ALA A 91 -5.40 -1.63 9.96
C ALA A 91 -5.84 -0.17 9.99
N HIS A 92 -7.08 0.10 10.42
CA HIS A 92 -7.59 1.46 10.52
C HIS A 92 -6.73 2.29 11.47
N ALA A 93 -6.40 1.76 12.65
CA ALA A 93 -5.56 2.45 13.62
C ALA A 93 -4.16 2.72 13.05
N PHE A 94 -3.60 1.75 12.34
CA PHE A 94 -2.30 1.88 11.70
C PHE A 94 -2.29 3.04 10.70
N TYR A 95 -3.26 3.07 9.79
CA TYR A 95 -3.29 4.12 8.78
C TYR A 95 -3.58 5.50 9.37
N ARG A 96 -4.45 5.58 10.39
CA ARG A 96 -4.70 6.85 11.07
C ARG A 96 -3.44 7.41 11.70
N ARG A 97 -2.62 6.56 12.31
CA ARG A 97 -1.35 7.00 12.90
C ARG A 97 -0.40 7.56 11.86
N LEU A 98 -0.52 7.11 10.61
CA LEU A 98 0.32 7.59 9.52
C LEU A 98 -0.26 8.82 8.82
N GLY A 99 -1.36 9.36 9.31
CA GLY A 99 -1.95 10.57 8.76
C GLY A 99 -3.08 10.34 7.76
N PHE A 100 -3.46 9.10 7.52
CA PHE A 100 -4.62 8.82 6.66
C PHE A 100 -5.90 9.10 7.44
N ARG A 101 -6.90 9.61 6.75
CA ARG A 101 -8.22 9.84 7.34
C ARG A 101 -9.28 9.13 6.50
N GLU A 102 -10.33 8.66 7.17
CA GLU A 102 -11.42 8.02 6.46
C GLU A 102 -12.18 9.06 5.65
N VAL A 103 -12.37 8.78 4.36
CA VAL A 103 -13.11 9.69 3.48
C VAL A 103 -14.43 9.12 3.04
N LYS A 104 -14.58 7.79 3.01
CA LYS A 104 -15.85 7.15 2.68
C LYS A 104 -15.84 5.68 3.02
N VAL A 105 -17.04 5.11 3.14
CA VAL A 105 -17.26 3.67 3.23
C VAL A 105 -17.98 3.24 1.96
N GLN A 106 -17.51 2.17 1.34
CA GLN A 106 -18.06 1.71 0.06
C GLN A 106 -18.56 0.28 0.15
N ARG A 107 -19.53 -0.03 -0.71
CA ARG A 107 -19.92 -1.41 -0.99
C ARG A 107 -19.25 -1.82 -2.28
N VAL A 108 -18.74 -3.05 -2.32
CA VAL A 108 -18.07 -3.60 -3.49
C VAL A 108 -18.96 -4.68 -4.09
N PHE A 109 -19.20 -4.59 -5.39
CA PHE A 109 -19.98 -5.59 -6.10
C PHE A 109 -19.07 -6.34 -7.07
N TYR A 110 -19.25 -7.65 -7.14
CA TYR A 110 -18.45 -8.49 -8.01
C TYR A 110 -19.37 -9.31 -8.93
N LYS A 111 -18.97 -9.45 -10.17
CA LYS A 111 -19.64 -10.33 -11.12
C LYS A 111 -18.59 -11.14 -11.84
N SER A 112 -18.71 -12.47 -11.78
CA SER A 112 -17.83 -13.33 -12.57
C SER A 112 -18.19 -13.20 -14.05
N LEU A 113 -17.18 -13.05 -14.90
CA LEU A 113 -17.36 -13.00 -16.33
C LEU A 113 -17.05 -14.34 -16.99
N GLN A 114 -16.72 -15.35 -16.20
CA GLN A 114 -16.51 -16.70 -16.69
C GLN A 114 -17.86 -17.40 -16.80
N GLU A 115 -18.01 -18.19 -17.87
CA GLU A 115 -19.24 -18.98 -18.05
C GLU A 115 -19.25 -20.16 -17.09
N GLU A 116 -20.37 -20.34 -16.41
CA GLU A 116 -20.60 -21.54 -15.61
C GLU A 116 -21.17 -22.63 -16.50
N ARG A 117 -20.67 -23.84 -16.33
CA ARG A 117 -21.16 -25.00 -17.04
C ARG A 117 -21.70 -26.04 -16.08
#